data_75615d009d2d24ce83a5ce0b7a44cb14
#
_entry.id   75615d009d2d24ce83a5ce0b7a44cb14
#
_cell.length_a   1.000
_cell.length_b   1.000
_cell.length_c   1.000
_cell.angle_alpha   90.00
_cell.angle_beta   90.00
_cell.angle_gamma   90.00
#
_symmetry.space_group_name_H-M   'P 1'
#
loop_
_entity.id
_entity.type
_entity.pdbx_description
1 polymer ?
#
loop_
_entity_poly.entity_id
_entity_poly.type
_entity_poly.pdbx_seq_one_letter_code
_entity_poly.pdbx_strand_id
1 'polypeptide(L)'
;MDYWVDTDRIFEPGERDSFPLIHMTQNWEILELILTEGLKPSYCKENITNNKENKGACFPMISTSNVDSDFAISYQKSYGTLGIILSKKWGEENDFNPVLYLERTSDLTNDIIGNFKDITTTSKDELENALNGVKIDHKSLLTKQQIKIFAHSKNYDGILVRNNTLMAEKYPYGMEREWRKIIQQEKVPYFLVGEDMDKKADFNELIKDLRVDFSIDHLLGVIVESDWQVERVKEIINKKFNLKEFPESIKIKINPARHVPDEG
;
A
#
# COMPACT_ATOMS: atom_id res chain seq x y z
N MET A 1 4.41 27.99 -7.33
CA MET A 1 5.35 26.98 -7.85
C MET A 1 4.75 25.63 -7.54
N ASP A 2 4.25 24.96 -8.56
CA ASP A 2 3.53 23.70 -8.41
C ASP A 2 4.53 22.55 -8.24
N TYR A 3 4.73 22.13 -7.00
CA TYR A 3 5.72 21.11 -6.59
C TYR A 3 5.18 19.69 -6.68
N TRP A 4 4.07 19.46 -7.37
CA TRP A 4 3.52 18.13 -7.49
C TRP A 4 3.85 17.49 -8.83
N VAL A 5 3.96 16.17 -8.79
CA VAL A 5 3.89 15.35 -9.99
C VAL A 5 2.52 15.60 -10.59
N ASP A 6 2.45 16.54 -11.53
CA ASP A 6 1.30 16.66 -12.38
C ASP A 6 1.22 15.37 -13.20
N THR A 7 0.44 14.41 -12.69
CA THR A 7 0.20 13.16 -13.37
C THR A 7 -0.47 13.40 -14.71
N ASP A 8 -1.20 14.53 -14.85
CA ASP A 8 -1.81 14.95 -16.11
C ASP A 8 -0.77 15.39 -17.15
N ARG A 9 0.47 15.74 -16.71
CA ARG A 9 1.60 16.07 -17.61
C ARG A 9 2.55 14.91 -17.88
N ILE A 10 2.42 13.80 -17.17
CA ILE A 10 3.18 12.57 -17.46
C ILE A 10 2.53 11.81 -18.61
N PHE A 11 1.22 11.99 -18.81
CA PHE A 11 0.40 11.27 -19.79
C PHE A 11 -0.24 12.26 -20.76
N GLU A 12 -0.20 11.92 -22.05
CA GLU A 12 -0.91 12.69 -23.08
C GLU A 12 -2.44 12.64 -22.86
N PRO A 13 -3.17 13.75 -23.15
CA PRO A 13 -4.62 13.76 -23.06
C PRO A 13 -5.23 12.74 -24.02
N GLY A 14 -5.73 11.64 -23.51
CA GLY A 14 -6.30 10.54 -24.28
C GLY A 14 -5.99 9.15 -23.73
N GLU A 15 -4.93 9.01 -22.93
CA GLU A 15 -4.58 7.78 -22.23
C GLU A 15 -5.34 7.64 -20.89
N ARG A 16 -6.65 7.93 -20.90
CA ARG A 16 -7.50 7.90 -19.68
C ARG A 16 -7.58 6.54 -18.99
N ASP A 17 -7.09 5.47 -19.59
CA ASP A 17 -7.05 4.14 -18.99
C ASP A 17 -5.77 3.85 -18.19
N SER A 18 -4.84 4.78 -18.17
CA SER A 18 -3.52 4.59 -17.52
C SER A 18 -3.29 5.46 -16.30
N PHE A 19 -4.21 5.45 -15.34
CA PHE A 19 -3.89 6.06 -14.04
C PHE A 19 -2.74 5.30 -13.38
N PRO A 20 -1.61 5.96 -13.09
CA PRO A 20 -0.48 5.29 -12.50
C PRO A 20 -0.74 4.91 -11.05
N LEU A 21 -0.05 3.86 -10.60
CA LEU A 21 -0.02 3.43 -9.21
C LEU A 21 1.26 3.95 -8.56
N ILE A 22 1.12 4.72 -7.50
CA ILE A 22 2.23 5.36 -6.79
C ILE A 22 2.45 4.65 -5.46
N HIS A 23 3.70 4.28 -5.17
CA HIS A 23 4.10 3.81 -3.85
C HIS A 23 5.13 4.77 -3.25
N MET A 24 4.78 5.39 -2.12
CA MET A 24 5.62 6.39 -1.45
C MET A 24 6.37 5.78 -0.26
N THR A 25 7.54 6.34 0.04
CA THR A 25 8.35 6.04 1.22
C THR A 25 9.02 7.29 1.76
N GLN A 26 9.39 7.27 3.05
CA GLN A 26 10.12 8.36 3.70
C GLN A 26 11.64 8.15 3.70
N ASN A 27 12.10 6.97 3.29
CA ASN A 27 13.48 6.54 3.47
C ASN A 27 14.12 6.19 2.13
N TRP A 28 15.29 6.75 1.86
CA TRP A 28 16.04 6.51 0.64
C TRP A 28 16.49 5.05 0.50
N GLU A 29 16.97 4.44 1.57
CA GLU A 29 17.43 3.05 1.57
C GLU A 29 16.28 2.11 1.21
N ILE A 30 15.05 2.41 1.65
CA ILE A 30 13.87 1.65 1.25
C ILE A 30 13.55 1.85 -0.23
N LEU A 31 13.65 3.08 -0.75
CA LEU A 31 13.45 3.33 -2.18
C LEU A 31 14.50 2.57 -3.02
N GLU A 32 15.76 2.58 -2.61
CA GLU A 32 16.84 1.85 -3.28
C GLU A 32 16.55 0.34 -3.31
N LEU A 33 16.08 -0.23 -2.19
CA LEU A 33 15.65 -1.63 -2.13
C LEU A 33 14.46 -1.92 -3.06
N ILE A 34 13.47 -1.03 -3.10
CA ILE A 34 12.32 -1.17 -4.01
C ILE A 34 12.78 -1.17 -5.46
N LEU A 35 13.68 -0.28 -5.82
CA LEU A 35 14.22 -0.19 -7.18
C LEU A 35 15.04 -1.43 -7.56
N THR A 36 15.77 -2.03 -6.63
CA THR A 36 16.62 -3.19 -6.87
C THR A 36 15.86 -4.51 -6.81
N GLU A 37 15.01 -4.70 -5.80
CA GLU A 37 14.40 -5.99 -5.45
C GLU A 37 12.89 -6.05 -5.72
N GLY A 38 12.21 -4.91 -5.89
CA GLY A 38 10.75 -4.83 -5.96
C GLY A 38 10.10 -4.47 -4.62
N LEU A 39 8.77 -4.35 -4.63
CA LEU A 39 7.99 -3.99 -3.45
C LEU A 39 7.89 -5.16 -2.47
N LYS A 40 8.19 -4.88 -1.22
CA LYS A 40 8.10 -5.84 -0.11
C LYS A 40 6.75 -5.71 0.59
N PRO A 41 5.99 -6.81 0.80
CA PRO A 41 4.79 -6.77 1.62
C PRO A 41 5.12 -6.59 3.10
N SER A 42 4.16 -6.02 3.83
CA SER A 42 4.20 -5.96 5.29
C SER A 42 2.80 -6.11 5.87
N TYR A 43 2.70 -6.54 7.13
CA TYR A 43 1.44 -6.52 7.85
C TYR A 43 1.04 -5.08 8.15
N CYS A 44 0.00 -4.60 7.49
CA CYS A 44 -0.54 -3.25 7.65
C CYS A 44 -1.81 -3.30 8.48
N LYS A 45 -1.93 -2.40 9.45
CA LYS A 45 -3.12 -2.30 10.31
C LYS A 45 -4.23 -1.54 9.59
N GLU A 46 -5.40 -2.19 9.52
CA GLU A 46 -6.64 -1.59 9.03
C GLU A 46 -7.65 -1.48 10.17
N ASN A 47 -8.26 -0.31 10.26
CA ASN A 47 -9.27 -0.01 11.26
C ASN A 47 -10.59 0.32 10.55
N ILE A 48 -11.30 -0.70 10.09
CA ILE A 48 -12.68 -0.53 9.65
C ILE A 48 -13.52 -0.50 10.92
N THR A 49 -14.09 0.65 11.23
CA THR A 49 -14.79 0.81 12.50
C THR A 49 -15.92 1.83 12.40
N ASN A 50 -17.00 1.54 13.10
CA ASN A 50 -18.09 2.46 13.36
C ASN A 50 -17.97 3.13 14.74
N ASN A 51 -17.05 2.69 15.59
CA ASN A 51 -16.83 3.24 16.93
C ASN A 51 -15.32 3.27 17.31
N LYS A 52 -15.01 3.89 18.47
CA LYS A 52 -13.63 4.08 18.97
C LYS A 52 -12.98 2.80 19.54
N GLU A 53 -13.74 1.74 19.76
CA GLU A 53 -13.27 0.55 20.49
C GLU A 53 -12.70 -0.55 19.57
N ASN A 54 -12.85 -0.40 18.26
CA ASN A 54 -12.38 -1.42 17.34
C ASN A 54 -10.85 -1.41 17.24
N LYS A 55 -10.23 -2.52 17.59
CA LYS A 55 -8.78 -2.70 17.56
C LYS A 55 -8.22 -2.91 16.15
N GLY A 56 -9.10 -3.14 15.16
CA GLY A 56 -8.69 -3.42 13.77
C GLY A 56 -8.06 -4.80 13.59
N ALA A 57 -7.47 -4.99 12.42
CA ALA A 57 -6.69 -6.18 12.07
C ALA A 57 -5.46 -5.77 11.24
N CYS A 58 -4.41 -6.59 11.25
CA CYS A 58 -3.26 -6.41 10.37
C CYS A 58 -3.33 -7.45 9.24
N PHE A 59 -3.13 -7.00 8.00
CA PHE A 59 -3.09 -7.87 6.81
C PHE A 59 -1.74 -7.75 6.12
N PRO A 60 -1.16 -8.88 5.66
CA PRO A 60 0.07 -8.84 4.88
C PRO A 60 -0.26 -8.32 3.48
N MET A 61 0.17 -7.10 3.16
CA MET A 61 -0.19 -6.44 1.91
C MET A 61 0.91 -5.53 1.36
N ILE A 62 0.76 -5.21 0.09
CA ILE A 62 1.40 -4.07 -0.56
C ILE A 62 0.28 -3.12 -0.96
N SER A 63 0.44 -1.83 -0.65
CA SER A 63 -0.49 -0.78 -1.03
C SER A 63 0.17 0.18 -2.00
N THR A 64 -0.59 0.60 -3.00
CA THR A 64 -0.26 1.69 -3.91
C THR A 64 -1.46 2.63 -3.99
N SER A 65 -1.30 3.81 -4.52
CA SER A 65 -2.37 4.79 -4.61
C SER A 65 -2.39 5.46 -5.98
N ASN A 66 -3.59 5.83 -6.40
CA ASN A 66 -3.81 6.63 -7.60
C ASN A 66 -4.29 8.03 -7.20
N VAL A 67 -3.35 8.88 -6.81
CA VAL A 67 -3.62 10.17 -6.15
C VAL A 67 -3.74 11.28 -7.17
N ASP A 68 -4.81 12.08 -7.08
CA ASP A 68 -4.95 13.30 -7.87
C ASP A 68 -3.95 14.38 -7.43
N SER A 69 -3.63 15.30 -8.35
CA SER A 69 -2.75 16.45 -8.11
C SER A 69 -3.18 17.28 -6.90
N ASP A 70 -4.47 17.50 -6.73
CA ASP A 70 -5.02 18.32 -5.65
C ASP A 70 -4.82 17.72 -4.25
N PHE A 71 -4.81 16.39 -4.16
CA PHE A 71 -4.62 15.68 -2.89
C PHE A 71 -3.16 15.30 -2.60
N ALA A 72 -2.35 15.40 -3.56
CA ALA A 72 -1.00 14.91 -3.61
C ALA A 72 -0.07 15.45 -2.53
N ILE A 73 -0.16 16.75 -2.19
CA ILE A 73 0.65 17.34 -1.11
C ILE A 73 0.27 16.73 0.25
N SER A 74 -1.01 16.52 0.50
CA SER A 74 -1.50 15.87 1.72
C SER A 74 -1.03 14.42 1.80
N TYR A 75 -1.06 13.72 0.66
CA TYR A 75 -0.60 12.35 0.54
C TYR A 75 0.90 12.23 0.84
N GLN A 76 1.75 13.09 0.26
CA GLN A 76 3.19 13.13 0.54
C GLN A 76 3.51 13.39 2.01
N LYS A 77 2.80 14.33 2.63
CA LYS A 77 2.97 14.61 4.08
C LYS A 77 2.71 13.37 4.93
N SER A 78 1.85 12.49 4.45
CA SER A 78 1.40 11.29 5.17
C SER A 78 2.28 10.06 4.91
N TYR A 79 2.80 9.92 3.68
CA TYR A 79 3.45 8.69 3.23
C TYR A 79 4.92 8.86 2.85
N GLY A 80 5.39 10.09 2.68
CA GLY A 80 6.78 10.39 2.35
C GLY A 80 6.93 11.13 1.03
N THR A 81 8.14 11.53 0.76
CA THR A 81 8.54 12.41 -0.37
C THR A 81 9.26 11.66 -1.48
N LEU A 82 9.61 10.40 -1.25
CA LEU A 82 10.26 9.50 -2.18
C LEU A 82 9.27 8.46 -2.68
N GLY A 83 9.41 7.96 -3.92
CA GLY A 83 8.51 6.92 -4.39
C GLY A 83 8.77 6.43 -5.79
N ILE A 84 8.01 5.39 -6.18
CA ILE A 84 7.97 4.88 -7.55
C ILE A 84 6.58 5.05 -8.14
N ILE A 85 6.54 5.20 -9.45
CA ILE A 85 5.32 5.32 -10.25
C ILE A 85 5.31 4.13 -11.22
N LEU A 86 4.31 3.27 -11.06
CA LEU A 86 4.12 2.07 -11.87
C LEU A 86 2.86 2.18 -12.72
N SER A 87 2.82 1.50 -13.85
CA SER A 87 1.64 1.46 -14.70
C SER A 87 0.49 0.74 -13.99
N LYS A 88 -0.76 1.12 -14.30
CA LYS A 88 -1.95 0.39 -13.83
C LYS A 88 -1.92 -1.07 -14.27
N LYS A 89 -1.43 -1.32 -15.49
CA LYS A 89 -1.27 -2.67 -16.04
C LYS A 89 -0.41 -3.57 -15.14
N TRP A 90 0.67 -3.04 -14.57
CA TRP A 90 1.45 -3.77 -13.58
C TRP A 90 0.60 -4.20 -12.38
N GLY A 91 -0.24 -3.30 -11.87
CA GLY A 91 -1.13 -3.63 -10.77
C GLY A 91 -2.11 -4.74 -11.12
N GLU A 92 -2.73 -4.66 -12.29
CA GLU A 92 -3.68 -5.67 -12.80
C GLU A 92 -3.00 -7.03 -12.99
N GLU A 93 -1.81 -7.09 -13.59
CA GLU A 93 -1.03 -8.30 -13.79
C GLU A 93 -0.52 -8.93 -12.48
N ASN A 94 -0.45 -8.15 -11.40
CA ASN A 94 0.00 -8.59 -10.08
C ASN A 94 -1.11 -8.71 -9.05
N ASP A 95 -2.38 -8.83 -9.45
CA ASP A 95 -3.54 -9.01 -8.56
C ASP A 95 -3.75 -7.86 -7.57
N PHE A 96 -3.33 -6.65 -7.90
CA PHE A 96 -3.75 -5.47 -7.14
C PHE A 96 -5.21 -5.15 -7.46
N ASN A 97 -5.98 -4.85 -6.43
CA ASN A 97 -7.38 -4.48 -6.55
C ASN A 97 -7.66 -3.16 -5.85
N PRO A 98 -8.57 -2.33 -6.40
CA PRO A 98 -8.99 -1.11 -5.74
C PRO A 98 -9.67 -1.42 -4.41
N VAL A 99 -9.45 -0.54 -3.44
CA VAL A 99 -10.06 -0.61 -2.11
C VAL A 99 -11.53 -0.21 -2.17
N LEU A 100 -12.37 -0.94 -1.45
CA LEU A 100 -13.76 -0.61 -1.19
C LEU A 100 -13.83 0.41 -0.04
N TYR A 101 -14.17 1.65 -0.36
CA TYR A 101 -14.34 2.67 0.65
C TYR A 101 -15.74 2.64 1.24
N LEU A 102 -15.81 2.61 2.56
CA LEU A 102 -17.03 2.44 3.34
C LEU A 102 -17.35 3.70 4.15
N GLU A 103 -18.58 4.15 4.08
CA GLU A 103 -19.09 5.15 5.00
C GLU A 103 -19.25 4.50 6.39
N ARG A 104 -18.73 5.17 7.44
CA ARG A 104 -18.55 4.58 8.79
C ARG A 104 -19.83 4.10 9.45
N THR A 105 -20.96 4.76 9.17
CA THR A 105 -22.25 4.51 9.82
C THR A 105 -23.22 3.70 8.94
N SER A 106 -22.80 3.30 7.74
CA SER A 106 -23.64 2.55 6.82
C SER A 106 -23.92 1.12 7.29
N ASP A 107 -25.05 0.58 6.88
CA ASP A 107 -25.42 -0.82 7.15
C ASP A 107 -24.38 -1.78 6.55
N LEU A 108 -23.89 -1.47 5.35
CA LEU A 108 -22.83 -2.26 4.71
C LEU A 108 -21.56 -2.34 5.59
N THR A 109 -21.17 -1.23 6.21
CA THR A 109 -20.02 -1.22 7.13
C THR A 109 -20.29 -2.08 8.36
N ASN A 110 -21.49 -1.99 8.94
CA ASN A 110 -21.90 -2.79 10.08
C ASN A 110 -21.90 -4.29 9.74
N ASP A 111 -22.40 -4.68 8.57
CA ASP A 111 -22.42 -6.06 8.09
C ASP A 111 -21.01 -6.62 7.89
N ILE A 112 -20.12 -5.85 7.25
CA ILE A 112 -18.72 -6.26 7.04
C ILE A 112 -18.01 -6.43 8.38
N ILE A 113 -18.18 -5.52 9.33
CA ILE A 113 -17.58 -5.61 10.67
C ILE A 113 -18.18 -6.79 11.43
N GLY A 114 -19.49 -7.01 11.38
CA GLY A 114 -20.19 -8.11 12.03
C GLY A 114 -19.65 -9.46 11.54
N ASN A 115 -19.63 -9.66 10.24
CA ASN A 115 -19.09 -10.87 9.62
C ASN A 115 -17.62 -11.12 10.02
N PHE A 116 -16.79 -10.09 10.07
CA PHE A 116 -15.40 -10.23 10.47
C PHE A 116 -15.23 -10.58 11.95
N LYS A 117 -16.06 -10.01 12.84
CA LYS A 117 -16.09 -10.37 14.26
C LYS A 117 -16.44 -11.85 14.46
N ASP A 118 -17.44 -12.33 13.75
CA ASP A 118 -17.85 -13.74 13.82
C ASP A 118 -16.71 -14.67 13.41
N ILE A 119 -15.97 -14.30 12.36
CA ILE A 119 -14.77 -15.04 11.94
C ILE A 119 -13.72 -15.06 13.05
N THR A 120 -13.43 -13.91 13.66
CA THR A 120 -12.36 -13.79 14.66
C THR A 120 -12.70 -14.43 15.99
N THR A 121 -13.98 -14.56 16.34
CA THR A 121 -14.43 -15.20 17.59
C THR A 121 -14.57 -16.72 17.47
N THR A 122 -14.90 -17.23 16.29
CA THR A 122 -15.12 -18.68 16.06
C THR A 122 -13.83 -19.45 15.79
N SER A 123 -12.75 -18.79 15.44
CA SER A 123 -11.74 -19.40 14.60
C SER A 123 -10.35 -19.57 15.21
N LYS A 124 -10.12 -19.45 16.52
CA LYS A 124 -8.77 -19.71 17.03
C LYS A 124 -8.34 -21.15 16.72
N ASP A 125 -9.19 -22.13 16.98
CA ASP A 125 -8.93 -23.55 16.70
C ASP A 125 -9.05 -23.88 15.19
N GLU A 126 -10.00 -23.26 14.47
CA GLU A 126 -10.17 -23.45 13.03
C GLU A 126 -9.09 -22.74 12.21
N LEU A 127 -8.58 -21.59 12.68
CA LEU A 127 -7.43 -20.90 12.05
C LEU A 127 -6.14 -21.72 12.22
N GLU A 128 -5.88 -22.26 13.41
CA GLU A 128 -4.75 -23.15 13.65
C GLU A 128 -4.84 -24.40 12.78
N ASN A 129 -6.03 -24.97 12.60
CA ASN A 129 -6.27 -26.10 11.70
C ASN A 129 -6.09 -25.73 10.22
N ALA A 130 -6.49 -24.53 9.79
CA ALA A 130 -6.26 -24.04 8.43
C ALA A 130 -4.76 -23.72 8.17
N LEU A 131 -4.05 -23.24 9.19
CA LEU A 131 -2.60 -23.02 9.16
C LEU A 131 -1.83 -24.35 9.11
N ASN A 132 -2.37 -25.42 9.70
CA ASN A 132 -1.75 -26.74 9.76
C ASN A 132 -2.09 -27.66 8.56
N GLY A 133 -2.72 -27.12 7.51
CA GLY A 133 -2.97 -27.88 6.26
C GLY A 133 -4.11 -28.90 6.32
N VAL A 134 -5.03 -28.80 7.28
CA VAL A 134 -6.23 -29.63 7.36
C VAL A 134 -7.21 -29.26 6.24
N LYS A 135 -7.88 -30.24 5.63
CA LYS A 135 -8.83 -30.09 4.51
C LYS A 135 -9.78 -28.91 4.70
N ILE A 136 -9.73 -28.01 3.73
CA ILE A 136 -10.58 -26.81 3.67
C ILE A 136 -12.00 -27.25 3.29
N ASP A 137 -12.97 -27.09 4.17
CA ASP A 137 -14.38 -27.27 3.88
C ASP A 137 -15.02 -25.99 3.27
N HIS A 138 -16.30 -26.07 2.86
CA HIS A 138 -17.01 -24.92 2.29
C HIS A 138 -17.09 -23.73 3.24
N LYS A 139 -17.14 -23.93 4.55
CA LYS A 139 -17.21 -22.89 5.57
C LYS A 139 -15.89 -22.11 5.61
N SER A 140 -14.75 -22.79 5.50
CA SER A 140 -13.43 -22.17 5.45
C SER A 140 -13.18 -21.39 4.15
N LEU A 141 -13.80 -21.78 3.03
CA LEU A 141 -13.75 -21.02 1.78
C LEU A 141 -14.51 -19.69 1.87
N LEU A 142 -15.73 -19.70 2.43
CA LEU A 142 -16.52 -18.49 2.69
C LEU A 142 -15.76 -17.55 3.64
N THR A 143 -15.14 -18.09 4.68
CA THR A 143 -14.31 -17.33 5.62
C THR A 143 -13.16 -16.61 4.92
N LYS A 144 -12.44 -17.30 4.01
CA LYS A 144 -11.36 -16.68 3.22
C LYS A 144 -11.85 -15.55 2.34
N GLN A 145 -13.02 -15.70 1.71
CA GLN A 145 -13.62 -14.64 0.88
C GLN A 145 -13.98 -13.40 1.72
N GLN A 146 -14.59 -13.61 2.88
CA GLN A 146 -14.94 -12.53 3.80
C GLN A 146 -13.69 -11.79 4.32
N ILE A 147 -12.64 -12.52 4.66
CA ILE A 147 -11.35 -11.93 5.05
C ILE A 147 -10.77 -11.07 3.91
N LYS A 148 -10.85 -11.53 2.66
CA LYS A 148 -10.40 -10.75 1.50
C LYS A 148 -11.20 -9.46 1.33
N ILE A 149 -12.52 -9.53 1.47
CA ILE A 149 -13.39 -8.35 1.41
C ILE A 149 -12.99 -7.35 2.50
N PHE A 150 -12.82 -7.84 3.74
CA PHE A 150 -12.39 -6.97 4.84
C PHE A 150 -11.01 -6.36 4.58
N ALA A 151 -10.04 -7.14 4.12
CA ALA A 151 -8.68 -6.67 3.82
C ALA A 151 -8.64 -5.62 2.69
N HIS A 152 -9.61 -5.66 1.75
CA HIS A 152 -9.77 -4.67 0.68
C HIS A 152 -10.77 -3.57 1.04
N SER A 153 -11.24 -3.50 2.27
CA SER A 153 -12.14 -2.45 2.72
C SER A 153 -11.41 -1.43 3.59
N LYS A 154 -11.86 -0.18 3.55
CA LYS A 154 -11.30 0.93 4.33
C LYS A 154 -12.41 1.96 4.59
N ASN A 155 -12.37 2.64 5.73
CA ASN A 155 -13.28 3.77 5.93
C ASN A 155 -12.99 4.86 4.90
N TYR A 156 -14.05 5.52 4.42
CA TYR A 156 -13.93 6.62 3.45
C TYR A 156 -13.14 7.79 4.02
N ASP A 157 -13.36 8.08 5.31
CA ASP A 157 -12.58 9.05 6.08
C ASP A 157 -12.28 8.54 7.49
N GLY A 158 -11.35 9.17 8.19
CA GLY A 158 -11.02 8.79 9.55
C GLY A 158 -9.81 9.49 10.13
N ILE A 159 -9.38 9.01 11.28
CA ILE A 159 -8.19 9.51 11.96
C ILE A 159 -6.95 8.90 11.32
N LEU A 160 -6.04 9.77 10.87
CA LEU A 160 -4.74 9.35 10.37
C LEU A 160 -3.68 9.46 11.48
N VAL A 161 -3.09 8.33 11.83
CA VAL A 161 -1.96 8.22 12.76
C VAL A 161 -0.78 7.58 12.04
N ARG A 162 0.40 8.18 12.13
CA ARG A 162 1.67 7.65 11.60
C ARG A 162 2.74 7.72 12.67
N ASN A 163 3.47 6.63 12.88
CA ASN A 163 4.54 6.56 13.88
C ASN A 163 4.10 7.07 15.26
N ASN A 164 2.89 6.67 15.69
CA ASN A 164 2.22 7.11 16.92
C ASN A 164 1.91 8.62 17.01
N THR A 165 2.03 9.36 15.89
CA THR A 165 1.70 10.77 15.80
C THR A 165 0.37 10.95 15.08
N LEU A 166 -0.52 11.76 15.67
CA LEU A 166 -1.76 12.17 15.01
C LEU A 166 -1.44 13.15 13.87
N MET A 167 -1.70 12.74 12.65
CA MET A 167 -1.48 13.55 11.44
C MET A 167 -2.72 14.33 11.04
N ALA A 168 -3.90 13.72 11.19
CA ALA A 168 -5.18 14.37 10.93
C ALA A 168 -6.32 13.68 11.71
N GLU A 169 -7.25 14.47 12.24
CA GLU A 169 -8.47 13.96 12.89
C GLU A 169 -9.53 13.50 11.87
N LYS A 170 -9.54 14.12 10.69
CA LYS A 170 -10.43 13.77 9.58
C LYS A 170 -9.63 13.74 8.28
N TYR A 171 -9.09 12.58 7.99
CA TYR A 171 -8.32 12.32 6.76
C TYR A 171 -9.22 11.66 5.72
N PRO A 172 -9.30 12.17 4.49
CA PRO A 172 -10.18 11.66 3.44
C PRO A 172 -9.50 10.48 2.72
N TYR A 173 -9.50 9.28 3.31
CA TYR A 173 -8.89 8.09 2.72
C TYR A 173 -9.39 7.77 1.31
N GLY A 174 -10.65 8.09 1.00
CA GLY A 174 -11.20 7.89 -0.34
C GLY A 174 -10.45 8.63 -1.45
N MET A 175 -9.75 9.72 -1.11
CA MET A 175 -8.92 10.48 -2.05
C MET A 175 -7.61 9.78 -2.40
N GLU A 176 -7.19 8.77 -1.63
CA GLU A 176 -6.00 7.97 -1.95
C GLU A 176 -6.22 7.07 -3.15
N ARG A 177 -7.46 6.67 -3.44
CA ARG A 177 -7.80 5.67 -4.47
C ARG A 177 -6.84 4.49 -4.39
N GLU A 178 -6.73 3.94 -3.17
CA GLU A 178 -5.76 2.91 -2.84
C GLU A 178 -6.03 1.62 -3.62
N TRP A 179 -4.97 0.98 -4.07
CA TRP A 179 -4.96 -0.36 -4.63
C TRP A 179 -4.12 -1.26 -3.74
N ARG A 180 -4.60 -2.47 -3.48
CA ARG A 180 -3.93 -3.44 -2.60
C ARG A 180 -3.71 -4.77 -3.27
N LYS A 181 -2.56 -5.36 -2.98
CA LYS A 181 -2.31 -6.78 -3.14
C LYS A 181 -2.22 -7.40 -1.76
N ILE A 182 -3.14 -8.31 -1.43
CA ILE A 182 -3.10 -9.09 -0.19
C ILE A 182 -2.27 -10.34 -0.45
N ILE A 183 -1.28 -10.57 0.41
CA ILE A 183 -0.43 -11.75 0.31
C ILE A 183 -1.14 -12.94 0.92
N GLN A 184 -1.26 -14.00 0.13
CA GLN A 184 -1.80 -15.28 0.55
C GLN A 184 -0.77 -16.34 0.24
N GLN A 185 -0.11 -16.81 1.28
CA GLN A 185 0.91 -17.85 1.17
C GLN A 185 0.63 -18.91 2.23
N GLU A 186 0.91 -20.14 1.89
CA GLU A 186 0.87 -21.23 2.86
C GLU A 186 1.80 -20.94 4.04
N LYS A 187 1.35 -21.20 5.26
CA LYS A 187 2.07 -20.92 6.52
C LYS A 187 2.22 -19.45 6.91
N VAL A 188 1.62 -18.52 6.16
CA VAL A 188 1.58 -17.10 6.52
C VAL A 188 0.16 -16.77 6.99
N PRO A 189 -0.02 -16.24 8.22
CA PRO A 189 -1.34 -15.83 8.69
C PRO A 189 -1.99 -14.82 7.76
N TYR A 190 -3.24 -15.04 7.38
CA TYR A 190 -4.00 -14.13 6.53
C TYR A 190 -4.27 -12.77 7.19
N PHE A 191 -4.31 -12.74 8.51
CA PHE A 191 -4.48 -11.53 9.31
C PHE A 191 -4.01 -11.76 10.74
N LEU A 192 -3.76 -10.66 11.46
CA LEU A 192 -3.43 -10.64 12.88
C LEU A 192 -4.47 -9.81 13.61
N VAL A 193 -4.94 -10.28 14.76
CA VAL A 193 -5.88 -9.59 15.65
C VAL A 193 -5.46 -9.72 17.11
N GLY A 194 -5.97 -8.83 17.96
CA GLY A 194 -5.69 -8.88 19.40
C GLY A 194 -4.19 -8.80 19.70
N GLU A 195 -3.70 -9.70 20.54
CA GLU A 195 -2.30 -9.75 20.99
C GLU A 195 -1.30 -10.08 19.86
N ASP A 196 -1.75 -10.75 18.78
CA ASP A 196 -0.88 -11.07 17.65
C ASP A 196 -0.48 -9.82 16.86
N MET A 197 -1.24 -8.73 16.94
CA MET A 197 -0.84 -7.45 16.33
C MET A 197 0.41 -6.86 17.00
N ASP A 198 0.65 -7.14 18.27
CA ASP A 198 1.84 -6.68 18.99
C ASP A 198 3.10 -7.44 18.51
N LYS A 199 2.91 -8.66 17.97
CA LYS A 199 3.96 -9.50 17.37
C LYS A 199 4.15 -9.28 15.88
N LYS A 200 3.59 -8.21 15.33
CA LYS A 200 3.65 -7.89 13.89
C LYS A 200 5.07 -7.96 13.30
N ALA A 201 6.09 -7.60 14.07
CA ALA A 201 7.48 -7.68 13.64
C ALA A 201 7.90 -9.12 13.32
N ASP A 202 7.55 -10.08 14.19
CA ASP A 202 7.88 -11.49 14.01
C ASP A 202 7.16 -12.07 12.77
N PHE A 203 5.91 -11.68 12.55
CA PHE A 203 5.15 -12.11 11.36
C PHE A 203 5.70 -11.49 10.08
N ASN A 204 6.25 -10.27 10.12
CA ASN A 204 6.92 -9.67 8.96
C ASN A 204 8.20 -10.44 8.57
N GLU A 205 8.86 -11.11 9.52
CA GLU A 205 10.00 -11.99 9.20
C GLU A 205 9.61 -13.18 8.33
N LEU A 206 8.38 -13.70 8.47
CA LEU A 206 7.87 -14.81 7.65
C LEU A 206 7.70 -14.43 6.16
N ILE A 207 7.55 -13.15 5.88
CA ILE A 207 7.32 -12.61 4.53
C ILE A 207 8.47 -11.70 4.05
N LYS A 208 9.59 -11.69 4.77
CA LYS A 208 10.70 -10.76 4.51
C LYS A 208 11.33 -10.90 3.11
N ASP A 209 11.31 -12.12 2.57
CA ASP A 209 11.91 -12.45 1.28
C ASP A 209 10.92 -12.33 0.10
N LEU A 210 9.64 -12.06 0.39
CA LEU A 210 8.65 -11.85 -0.65
C LEU A 210 8.83 -10.50 -1.31
N ARG A 211 8.72 -10.51 -2.63
CA ARG A 211 8.77 -9.30 -3.46
C ARG A 211 7.70 -9.37 -4.55
N VAL A 212 7.18 -8.21 -4.90
CA VAL A 212 6.44 -8.00 -6.14
C VAL A 212 7.30 -7.08 -7.01
N ASP A 213 7.96 -7.69 -7.97
CA ASP A 213 8.87 -6.99 -8.86
C ASP A 213 8.13 -6.33 -10.03
N PHE A 214 8.83 -5.54 -10.81
CA PHE A 214 8.32 -4.85 -11.98
C PHE A 214 9.33 -4.94 -13.13
N SER A 215 8.84 -4.98 -14.35
CA SER A 215 9.68 -4.84 -15.54
C SER A 215 9.91 -3.37 -15.87
N ILE A 216 10.86 -3.12 -16.76
CA ILE A 216 11.16 -1.77 -17.23
C ILE A 216 9.95 -1.11 -17.89
N ASP A 217 9.11 -1.87 -18.59
CA ASP A 217 7.93 -1.37 -19.29
C ASP A 217 6.81 -0.93 -18.33
N HIS A 218 6.89 -1.35 -17.07
CA HIS A 218 5.93 -0.98 -16.04
C HIS A 218 6.39 0.22 -15.20
N LEU A 219 7.68 0.56 -15.23
CA LEU A 219 8.21 1.69 -14.49
C LEU A 219 8.00 2.99 -15.27
N LEU A 220 7.08 3.82 -14.81
CA LEU A 220 6.77 5.10 -15.43
C LEU A 220 7.59 6.25 -14.85
N GLY A 221 7.98 6.16 -13.60
CA GLY A 221 8.79 7.20 -12.98
C GLY A 221 9.27 6.89 -11.57
N VAL A 222 10.14 7.77 -11.08
CA VAL A 222 10.68 7.76 -9.72
C VAL A 222 10.63 9.17 -9.15
N ILE A 223 10.26 9.31 -7.89
CA ILE A 223 10.21 10.56 -7.15
C ILE A 223 11.37 10.56 -6.16
N VAL A 224 12.21 11.57 -6.24
CA VAL A 224 13.41 11.75 -5.41
C VAL A 224 13.46 13.17 -4.82
N GLU A 225 14.40 13.45 -3.91
CA GLU A 225 14.51 14.73 -3.21
C GLU A 225 15.69 15.58 -3.69
N SER A 226 16.66 15.01 -4.41
CA SER A 226 17.90 15.68 -4.75
C SER A 226 18.56 15.14 -6.02
N ASP A 227 19.44 15.96 -6.63
CA ASP A 227 20.13 15.61 -7.87
C ASP A 227 21.01 14.35 -7.76
N TRP A 228 21.69 14.13 -6.63
CA TRP A 228 22.51 12.94 -6.47
C TRP A 228 21.67 11.65 -6.49
N GLN A 229 20.44 11.71 -6.00
CA GLN A 229 19.52 10.58 -6.05
C GLN A 229 19.05 10.32 -7.49
N VAL A 230 18.93 11.33 -8.34
CA VAL A 230 18.63 11.15 -9.77
C VAL A 230 19.69 10.28 -10.45
N GLU A 231 20.96 10.61 -10.27
CA GLU A 231 22.04 9.83 -10.88
C GLU A 231 22.08 8.41 -10.30
N ARG A 232 21.87 8.28 -9.00
CA ARG A 232 21.83 6.96 -8.36
C ARG A 232 20.65 6.09 -8.85
N VAL A 233 19.47 6.67 -9.07
CA VAL A 233 18.32 5.95 -9.68
C VAL A 233 18.67 5.46 -11.08
N LYS A 234 19.31 6.29 -11.92
CA LYS A 234 19.72 5.88 -13.26
C LYS A 234 20.69 4.69 -13.22
N GLU A 235 21.68 4.74 -12.33
CA GLU A 235 22.62 3.62 -12.13
C GLU A 235 21.92 2.33 -11.75
N ILE A 236 21.01 2.39 -10.75
CA ILE A 236 20.29 1.22 -10.26
C ILE A 236 19.44 0.61 -11.38
N ILE A 237 18.66 1.43 -12.08
CA ILE A 237 17.78 0.97 -13.15
C ILE A 237 18.57 0.39 -14.30
N ASN A 238 19.64 1.07 -14.76
CA ASN A 238 20.50 0.57 -15.82
C ASN A 238 21.12 -0.79 -15.42
N LYS A 239 21.57 -0.93 -14.19
CA LYS A 239 22.15 -2.19 -13.68
C LYS A 239 21.09 -3.29 -13.59
N LYS A 240 19.91 -3.00 -13.01
CA LYS A 240 18.84 -3.99 -12.83
C LYS A 240 18.38 -4.59 -14.16
N PHE A 241 18.21 -3.74 -15.16
CA PHE A 241 17.64 -4.13 -16.46
C PHE A 241 18.70 -4.31 -17.56
N ASN A 242 19.98 -4.26 -17.19
CA ASN A 242 21.12 -4.39 -18.11
C ASN A 242 21.04 -3.42 -19.32
N LEU A 243 20.74 -2.14 -19.04
CA LEU A 243 20.59 -1.10 -20.05
C LEU A 243 21.93 -0.39 -20.28
N LYS A 244 22.18 0.04 -21.53
CA LYS A 244 23.32 0.88 -21.87
C LYS A 244 23.09 2.34 -21.51
N GLU A 245 21.85 2.79 -21.67
CA GLU A 245 21.40 4.16 -21.41
C GLU A 245 20.05 4.14 -20.67
N PHE A 246 19.83 5.16 -19.84
CA PHE A 246 18.58 5.30 -19.11
C PHE A 246 17.44 5.67 -20.07
N PRO A 247 16.27 4.97 -20.04
CA PRO A 247 15.18 5.21 -20.96
C PRO A 247 14.54 6.60 -20.76
N GLU A 248 14.36 7.36 -21.82
CA GLU A 248 13.70 8.67 -21.78
C GLU A 248 12.21 8.59 -21.38
N SER A 249 11.59 7.44 -21.56
CA SER A 249 10.21 7.19 -21.16
C SER A 249 10.01 7.19 -19.64
N ILE A 250 11.06 6.91 -18.86
CA ILE A 250 10.99 6.92 -17.40
C ILE A 250 11.28 8.32 -16.89
N LYS A 251 10.33 8.92 -16.17
CA LYS A 251 10.48 10.26 -15.62
C LYS A 251 11.05 10.21 -14.21
N ILE A 252 12.13 10.94 -13.94
CA ILE A 252 12.63 11.16 -12.59
C ILE A 252 12.24 12.56 -12.19
N LYS A 253 11.50 12.71 -11.09
CA LYS A 253 11.10 14.00 -10.56
C LYS A 253 11.78 14.27 -9.24
N ILE A 254 12.38 15.45 -9.14
CA ILE A 254 12.89 15.95 -7.88
C ILE A 254 11.74 16.66 -7.16
N ASN A 255 11.38 16.11 -6.01
CA ASN A 255 10.47 16.73 -5.07
C ASN A 255 11.35 17.38 -3.99
N PRO A 256 11.54 18.70 -3.99
CA PRO A 256 12.43 19.32 -3.02
C PRO A 256 11.92 18.98 -1.63
N ALA A 257 12.71 18.20 -0.92
CA ALA A 257 12.50 17.92 0.50
C ALA A 257 12.26 19.27 1.20
N ARG A 258 11.36 19.28 2.14
CA ARG A 258 11.06 20.42 2.98
C ARG A 258 12.36 21.07 3.45
N HIS A 259 12.77 22.17 2.82
CA HIS A 259 13.42 23.23 3.54
C HIS A 259 12.34 23.81 4.47
N VAL A 260 12.12 23.18 5.61
CA VAL A 260 11.63 23.89 6.77
C VAL A 260 12.80 24.81 7.13
N PRO A 261 12.68 26.13 7.01
CA PRO A 261 13.66 27.01 7.62
C PRO A 261 13.63 26.64 9.11
N ASP A 262 14.76 26.33 9.68
CA ASP A 262 14.91 26.36 11.14
C ASP A 262 14.45 27.76 11.56
N GLU A 263 13.23 27.86 12.04
CA GLU A 263 12.78 29.03 12.77
C GLU A 263 13.54 28.98 14.09
N GLY A 264 14.67 29.74 14.11
CA GLY A 264 15.51 30.00 15.27
C GLY A 264 14.79 30.76 16.39
#